data_26625e698d5223301005c33a701c4c08
#
_entry.id   26625e698d5223301005c33a701c4c08
#
_cell.length_a   1.000
_cell.length_b   1.000
_cell.length_c   1.000
_cell.angle_alpha   90.00
_cell.angle_beta   90.00
_cell.angle_gamma   90.00
#
_symmetry.space_group_name_H-M   'P 1'
#
loop_
_entity.id
_entity.type
_entity.pdbx_description
1 polymer ?
#
loop_
_entity_poly.entity_id
_entity_poly.type
_entity_poly.pdbx_seq_one_letter_code
_entity_poly.pdbx_strand_id
1 'polypeptide(L)'
;MRITSVVSMIVLFLPLWSLAEELHVDLSSDQGWVFPEGNARIEKGELVLDGRQGSPKAFYTPYEWNDVALKATFLVEPAEKGVLACGFMVCAVNGNNYYYVHYDRGQAILCRSDQDNGWNEIKRVGNLDKPAGTWHQGEVQCQGDTLRVFLNGTLLYETQDPTLSGGRVGFYAGEGVAHVKDIVIAGEARPATDPLAFPPPMFVHVCTDAGAGAYEAFPDVCRLQDGRLICVFYAGYGHVAMPNDQLPKGGRVSYCLSSDEGRTWTPAQTLYDGPDDDRDPSIVQLKNGRIICNYFTLRAAEGKSPAWDGLGAWMVYSDDNMATWSEPRQISGDYYCSSPIRQLSDGRLILGVYAEKDGKGWGAVTLSEDNGDTWSPVIDIDNGGMRLDAETDIIELKDGSLHAAQRGRDETMGWSVSRDGGKSWSVSRAMGFPGHCPYLHRTPEGIILMAHRLPETSLHYSLDECTTWSENVLVDHVGGAYPSMVTLKDGSILIVYYEEGAGSSIRAKRFVATSQGVEWLPMEEKP
;
A
#
# COMPACT_ATOMS: atom_id res chain seq x y z
N MET A 1 -43.23 -52.20 -13.51
CA MET A 1 -42.34 -51.88 -12.38
C MET A 1 -40.94 -52.18 -12.83
N ARG A 2 -40.21 -51.18 -13.35
CA ARG A 2 -38.79 -51.32 -13.78
C ARG A 2 -37.96 -50.52 -12.78
N ILE A 3 -37.12 -51.22 -12.05
CA ILE A 3 -36.16 -50.63 -11.10
C ILE A 3 -34.95 -50.25 -11.92
N THR A 4 -34.67 -48.94 -12.02
CA THR A 4 -33.46 -48.41 -12.63
C THR A 4 -32.42 -48.22 -11.51
N SER A 5 -31.42 -49.07 -11.51
CA SER A 5 -30.25 -48.95 -10.61
C SER A 5 -29.41 -47.76 -11.05
N VAL A 6 -29.29 -46.74 -10.21
CA VAL A 6 -28.30 -45.69 -10.35
C VAL A 6 -26.99 -46.21 -9.76
N VAL A 7 -26.03 -46.50 -10.60
CA VAL A 7 -24.64 -46.77 -10.19
C VAL A 7 -23.97 -45.42 -9.97
N SER A 8 -23.75 -45.02 -8.72
CA SER A 8 -22.89 -43.92 -8.38
C SER A 8 -21.43 -44.33 -8.61
N MET A 9 -20.86 -43.80 -9.64
CA MET A 9 -19.44 -43.94 -9.94
C MET A 9 -18.67 -42.99 -8.98
N ILE A 10 -18.13 -43.55 -7.89
CA ILE A 10 -17.17 -42.87 -7.04
C ILE A 10 -15.88 -42.79 -7.83
N VAL A 11 -15.58 -41.65 -8.42
CA VAL A 11 -14.26 -41.33 -8.98
C VAL A 11 -13.33 -41.09 -7.79
N LEU A 12 -12.57 -42.12 -7.41
CA LEU A 12 -11.42 -41.96 -6.53
C LEU A 12 -10.37 -41.15 -7.31
N PHE A 13 -10.25 -39.87 -7.01
CA PHE A 13 -9.06 -39.09 -7.36
C PHE A 13 -7.91 -39.63 -6.53
N LEU A 14 -7.16 -40.61 -7.05
CA LEU A 14 -5.83 -40.91 -6.53
C LEU A 14 -4.96 -39.68 -6.76
N PRO A 15 -4.21 -39.19 -5.76
CA PRO A 15 -3.31 -38.05 -5.96
C PRO A 15 -2.27 -38.45 -7.03
N LEU A 16 -2.11 -37.63 -8.05
CA LEU A 16 -1.15 -37.78 -9.14
C LEU A 16 0.33 -37.88 -8.67
N TRP A 17 0.58 -37.65 -7.40
CA TRP A 17 1.88 -37.70 -6.74
C TRP A 17 2.33 -39.13 -6.33
N SER A 18 1.55 -40.16 -6.53
CA SER A 18 1.88 -41.53 -6.08
C SER A 18 3.10 -42.18 -6.78
N LEU A 19 3.74 -41.47 -7.74
CA LEU A 19 4.93 -41.88 -8.47
C LEU A 19 6.06 -40.83 -8.46
N ALA A 20 5.90 -39.69 -7.75
CA ALA A 20 6.96 -38.67 -7.64
C ALA A 20 8.04 -39.15 -6.65
N GLU A 21 9.29 -38.89 -6.95
CA GLU A 21 10.38 -39.08 -5.99
C GLU A 21 10.19 -38.15 -4.79
N GLU A 22 10.27 -38.70 -3.58
CA GLU A 22 10.23 -37.95 -2.33
C GLU A 22 11.66 -37.66 -1.85
N LEU A 23 11.97 -36.39 -1.65
CA LEU A 23 13.19 -35.95 -1.02
C LEU A 23 12.93 -35.67 0.47
N HIS A 24 13.51 -36.51 1.34
CA HIS A 24 13.54 -36.24 2.78
C HIS A 24 14.73 -35.34 3.10
N VAL A 25 14.45 -34.13 3.57
CA VAL A 25 15.49 -33.14 3.85
C VAL A 25 16.18 -33.47 5.16
N ASP A 26 17.51 -33.60 5.13
CA ASP A 26 18.33 -33.82 6.31
C ASP A 26 18.54 -32.48 7.06
N LEU A 27 18.15 -32.44 8.32
CA LEU A 27 18.32 -31.30 9.23
C LEU A 27 19.47 -31.53 10.24
N SER A 28 20.45 -32.38 9.91
CA SER A 28 21.68 -32.54 10.72
C SER A 28 22.68 -31.40 10.53
N SER A 29 22.56 -30.63 9.44
CA SER A 29 23.39 -29.47 9.12
C SER A 29 22.60 -28.43 8.30
N ASP A 30 23.18 -27.25 8.11
CA ASP A 30 22.64 -26.18 7.28
C ASP A 30 22.99 -26.31 5.77
N GLN A 31 23.61 -27.43 5.38
CA GLN A 31 23.96 -27.67 3.99
C GLN A 31 22.74 -27.63 3.07
N GLY A 32 22.80 -26.79 2.04
CA GLY A 32 21.72 -26.59 1.08
C GLY A 32 20.66 -25.56 1.51
N TRP A 33 20.83 -24.96 2.67
CA TRP A 33 19.96 -23.88 3.14
C TRP A 33 20.58 -22.50 2.94
N VAL A 34 19.75 -21.50 2.66
CA VAL A 34 20.09 -20.09 2.63
C VAL A 34 19.19 -19.35 3.63
N PHE A 35 19.80 -18.61 4.54
CA PHE A 35 19.17 -17.81 5.59
C PHE A 35 19.46 -16.33 5.37
N PRO A 36 18.66 -15.61 4.56
CA PRO A 36 19.02 -14.25 4.14
C PRO A 36 19.04 -13.23 5.30
N GLU A 37 18.24 -13.44 6.33
CA GLU A 37 18.05 -12.47 7.42
C GLU A 37 18.70 -12.89 8.76
N GLY A 38 19.44 -13.99 8.78
CA GLY A 38 20.25 -14.41 9.94
C GLY A 38 19.50 -14.93 11.18
N ASN A 39 18.18 -14.87 11.21
CA ASN A 39 17.34 -15.31 12.36
C ASN A 39 16.77 -16.73 12.18
N ALA A 40 17.30 -17.49 11.21
CA ALA A 40 16.98 -18.90 10.99
C ALA A 40 18.23 -19.75 11.24
N ARG A 41 18.05 -20.98 11.74
CA ARG A 41 19.12 -21.92 12.03
C ARG A 41 18.59 -23.35 12.09
N ILE A 42 19.50 -24.31 11.92
CA ILE A 42 19.20 -25.72 12.22
C ILE A 42 19.77 -26.03 13.60
N GLU A 43 18.91 -26.55 14.48
CA GLU A 43 19.27 -26.90 15.85
C GLU A 43 18.52 -28.17 16.28
N LYS A 44 19.27 -29.20 16.74
CA LYS A 44 18.73 -30.47 17.25
C LYS A 44 17.81 -31.21 16.25
N GLY A 45 18.09 -31.12 14.95
CA GLY A 45 17.28 -31.76 13.91
C GLY A 45 15.99 -31.02 13.57
N GLU A 46 15.89 -29.76 13.94
CA GLU A 46 14.79 -28.87 13.61
C GLU A 46 15.31 -27.61 12.90
N LEU A 47 14.57 -27.11 11.93
CA LEU A 47 14.72 -25.76 11.41
C LEU A 47 13.98 -24.80 12.34
N VAL A 48 14.71 -23.89 12.98
CA VAL A 48 14.18 -22.89 13.91
C VAL A 48 14.19 -21.54 13.25
N LEU A 49 13.04 -20.88 13.21
CA LEU A 49 12.81 -19.56 12.62
C LEU A 49 12.39 -18.61 13.74
N ASP A 50 13.27 -17.67 14.12
CA ASP A 50 13.03 -16.72 15.22
C ASP A 50 12.58 -15.36 14.67
N GLY A 51 11.27 -15.13 14.62
CA GLY A 51 10.65 -13.94 14.07
C GLY A 51 10.45 -12.80 15.07
N ARG A 52 10.98 -12.89 16.29
CA ARG A 52 10.82 -11.83 17.31
C ARG A 52 11.53 -10.52 16.96
N GLN A 53 12.45 -10.53 15.99
CA GLN A 53 13.20 -9.37 15.53
C GLN A 53 13.22 -9.26 14.00
N GLY A 54 12.15 -9.65 13.33
CA GLY A 54 12.02 -9.65 11.88
C GLY A 54 11.24 -10.86 11.39
N SER A 55 11.14 -11.05 10.09
CA SER A 55 10.43 -12.17 9.46
C SER A 55 11.43 -13.13 8.80
N PRO A 56 12.07 -14.03 9.57
CA PRO A 56 13.13 -14.90 9.07
C PRO A 56 12.64 -15.81 7.98
N LYS A 57 13.47 -16.00 6.96
CA LYS A 57 13.24 -16.91 5.84
C LYS A 57 14.35 -17.96 5.79
N ALA A 58 14.00 -19.14 5.33
CA ALA A 58 14.91 -20.23 5.07
C ALA A 58 14.55 -20.87 3.73
N PHE A 59 15.44 -20.84 2.77
CA PHE A 59 15.25 -21.44 1.44
C PHE A 59 16.11 -22.69 1.29
N TYR A 60 15.50 -23.79 0.82
CA TYR A 60 16.21 -24.97 0.43
C TYR A 60 16.58 -24.87 -1.05
N THR A 61 17.87 -24.72 -1.35
CA THR A 61 18.36 -24.22 -2.64
C THR A 61 19.06 -25.22 -3.56
N PRO A 62 19.33 -26.49 -3.17
CA PRO A 62 20.04 -27.43 -4.06
C PRO A 62 19.27 -27.81 -5.32
N TYR A 63 17.95 -27.67 -5.29
CA TYR A 63 17.06 -28.11 -6.38
C TYR A 63 15.99 -27.07 -6.69
N GLU A 64 15.46 -27.18 -7.90
CA GLU A 64 14.27 -26.50 -8.39
C GLU A 64 13.23 -27.52 -8.84
N TRP A 65 11.95 -27.18 -8.76
CA TRP A 65 10.82 -27.99 -9.15
C TRP A 65 9.89 -27.21 -10.06
N ASN A 66 9.34 -27.82 -11.11
CA ASN A 66 8.25 -27.21 -11.87
C ASN A 66 6.92 -27.40 -11.14
N ASP A 67 6.67 -28.64 -10.72
CA ASP A 67 5.55 -29.01 -9.86
C ASP A 67 6.12 -29.51 -8.54
N VAL A 68 5.54 -29.07 -7.41
CA VAL A 68 6.08 -29.38 -6.09
C VAL A 68 4.99 -29.61 -5.06
N ALA A 69 5.21 -30.57 -4.17
CA ALA A 69 4.50 -30.67 -2.90
C ALA A 69 5.51 -30.53 -1.76
N LEU A 70 5.37 -29.51 -0.94
CA LEU A 70 6.15 -29.27 0.26
C LEU A 70 5.32 -29.65 1.48
N LYS A 71 5.79 -30.63 2.24
CA LYS A 71 5.16 -31.14 3.44
C LYS A 71 6.13 -31.11 4.61
N ALA A 72 5.68 -30.69 5.77
CA ALA A 72 6.50 -30.67 6.98
C ALA A 72 5.64 -30.71 8.25
N THR A 73 6.27 -31.12 9.35
CA THR A 73 5.71 -30.99 10.70
C THR A 73 6.20 -29.69 11.30
N PHE A 74 5.28 -28.85 11.80
CA PHE A 74 5.62 -27.54 12.36
C PHE A 74 4.97 -27.29 13.72
N LEU A 75 5.60 -26.41 14.52
CA LEU A 75 5.09 -25.90 15.77
C LEU A 75 5.42 -24.40 15.84
N VAL A 76 4.49 -23.61 16.34
CA VAL A 76 4.72 -22.20 16.68
C VAL A 76 4.68 -22.06 18.19
N GLU A 77 5.70 -21.45 18.79
CA GLU A 77 5.73 -21.22 20.23
C GLU A 77 4.59 -20.30 20.67
N PRO A 78 3.93 -20.57 21.81
CA PRO A 78 2.92 -19.65 22.33
C PRO A 78 3.53 -18.31 22.71
N ALA A 79 2.88 -17.21 22.35
CA ALA A 79 3.21 -15.86 22.80
C ALA A 79 1.93 -15.05 23.04
N GLU A 80 2.01 -14.03 23.92
CA GLU A 80 0.84 -13.22 24.28
C GLU A 80 0.43 -12.26 23.16
N LYS A 81 1.38 -11.82 22.33
CA LYS A 81 1.18 -10.82 21.25
C LYS A 81 1.90 -11.26 19.97
N GLY A 82 1.55 -10.61 18.86
CA GLY A 82 2.21 -10.78 17.60
C GLY A 82 1.50 -11.74 16.63
N VAL A 83 1.95 -11.75 15.38
CA VAL A 83 1.52 -12.69 14.34
C VAL A 83 2.30 -13.99 14.50
N LEU A 84 1.69 -14.97 15.16
CA LEU A 84 2.30 -16.27 15.47
C LEU A 84 2.10 -17.22 14.31
N ALA A 85 2.93 -17.13 13.28
CA ALA A 85 2.77 -17.87 12.05
C ALA A 85 3.99 -18.72 11.68
N CYS A 86 3.73 -19.89 11.10
CA CYS A 86 4.70 -20.66 10.33
C CYS A 86 4.26 -20.66 8.86
N GLY A 87 5.14 -20.28 7.96
CA GLY A 87 4.88 -20.17 6.53
C GLY A 87 5.62 -21.21 5.71
N PHE A 88 4.93 -21.76 4.71
CA PHE A 88 5.45 -22.72 3.73
C PHE A 88 5.56 -22.03 2.39
N MET A 89 6.76 -21.89 1.84
CA MET A 89 7.03 -21.21 0.57
C MET A 89 7.26 -22.22 -0.55
N VAL A 90 6.60 -22.02 -1.68
CA VAL A 90 6.76 -22.84 -2.89
C VAL A 90 6.91 -21.94 -4.12
N CYS A 91 7.42 -22.48 -5.22
CA CYS A 91 7.64 -21.77 -6.48
C CYS A 91 8.48 -20.49 -6.29
N ALA A 92 9.51 -20.54 -5.43
CA ALA A 92 10.39 -19.42 -5.21
C ALA A 92 11.35 -19.25 -6.41
N VAL A 93 11.04 -18.30 -7.29
CA VAL A 93 11.88 -17.95 -8.44
C VAL A 93 13.06 -17.08 -8.01
N ASN A 94 12.92 -16.36 -6.90
CA ASN A 94 13.98 -15.65 -6.19
C ASN A 94 13.55 -15.41 -4.72
N GLY A 95 14.37 -14.72 -3.93
CA GLY A 95 14.12 -14.47 -2.50
C GLY A 95 12.92 -13.57 -2.19
N ASN A 96 12.32 -12.92 -3.20
CA ASN A 96 11.19 -12.02 -3.05
C ASN A 96 9.92 -12.49 -3.78
N ASN A 97 10.03 -13.38 -4.76
CA ASN A 97 8.90 -13.83 -5.58
C ASN A 97 8.64 -15.32 -5.34
N TYR A 98 7.58 -15.64 -4.61
CA TYR A 98 7.18 -16.99 -4.24
C TYR A 98 5.71 -17.02 -3.81
N TYR A 99 5.05 -18.18 -3.87
CA TYR A 99 3.82 -18.42 -3.11
C TYR A 99 4.16 -18.85 -1.70
N TYR A 100 3.37 -18.41 -0.74
CA TYR A 100 3.48 -18.93 0.62
C TYR A 100 2.12 -19.06 1.28
N VAL A 101 2.01 -20.12 2.07
CA VAL A 101 0.86 -20.31 2.96
C VAL A 101 1.34 -20.11 4.36
N HIS A 102 0.70 -19.24 5.11
CA HIS A 102 0.97 -19.16 6.53
C HIS A 102 -0.21 -19.64 7.36
N TYR A 103 0.13 -20.45 8.36
CA TYR A 103 -0.79 -20.97 9.35
C TYR A 103 -0.68 -20.08 10.59
N ASP A 104 -1.71 -19.27 10.85
CA ASP A 104 -1.76 -18.29 11.93
C ASP A 104 -3.11 -18.31 12.64
N ARG A 105 -3.12 -18.34 13.97
CA ARG A 105 -4.30 -18.10 14.84
C ARG A 105 -5.59 -18.82 14.42
N GLY A 106 -5.49 -20.01 13.84
CA GLY A 106 -6.64 -20.75 13.35
C GLY A 106 -7.07 -20.34 11.94
N GLN A 107 -6.16 -19.81 11.15
CA GLN A 107 -6.34 -19.54 9.73
C GLN A 107 -5.23 -20.15 8.90
N ALA A 108 -5.52 -20.44 7.64
CA ALA A 108 -4.52 -20.72 6.61
C ALA A 108 -4.72 -19.70 5.49
N ILE A 109 -3.68 -18.91 5.23
CA ILE A 109 -3.73 -17.79 4.29
C ILE A 109 -2.69 -18.05 3.20
N LEU A 110 -3.15 -18.22 1.96
CA LEU A 110 -2.29 -18.31 0.78
C LEU A 110 -2.06 -16.90 0.24
N CYS A 111 -0.80 -16.55 0.12
CA CYS A 111 -0.37 -15.28 -0.45
C CYS A 111 0.66 -15.51 -1.56
N ARG A 112 0.78 -14.55 -2.44
CA ARG A 112 1.93 -14.37 -3.33
C ARG A 112 2.80 -13.24 -2.80
N SER A 113 4.08 -13.51 -2.58
CA SER A 113 5.08 -12.48 -2.40
C SER A 113 5.54 -12.02 -3.78
N ASP A 114 5.58 -10.73 -3.97
CA ASP A 114 5.93 -10.08 -5.22
C ASP A 114 6.92 -8.96 -4.93
N GLN A 115 8.07 -9.00 -5.60
CA GLN A 115 9.14 -8.01 -5.42
C GLN A 115 8.66 -6.57 -5.63
N ASP A 116 7.74 -6.38 -6.60
CA ASP A 116 7.30 -5.06 -7.03
C ASP A 116 6.19 -4.49 -6.14
N ASN A 117 5.35 -5.35 -5.56
CA ASN A 117 4.10 -4.97 -4.90
C ASN A 117 3.96 -5.51 -3.46
N GLY A 118 4.95 -6.24 -2.95
CA GLY A 118 4.91 -6.82 -1.61
C GLY A 118 4.16 -8.14 -1.55
N TRP A 119 3.20 -8.29 -0.65
CA TRP A 119 2.41 -9.52 -0.53
C TRP A 119 0.96 -9.31 -0.97
N ASN A 120 0.42 -10.31 -1.66
CA ASN A 120 -0.96 -10.31 -2.15
C ASN A 120 -1.69 -11.53 -1.60
N GLU A 121 -2.76 -11.33 -0.86
CA GLU A 121 -3.61 -12.42 -0.39
C GLU A 121 -4.42 -13.00 -1.57
N ILE A 122 -4.26 -14.30 -1.81
CA ILE A 122 -5.00 -15.02 -2.86
C ILE A 122 -6.25 -15.68 -2.27
N LYS A 123 -6.09 -16.34 -1.12
CA LYS A 123 -7.18 -17.08 -0.50
C LYS A 123 -6.96 -17.32 0.99
N ARG A 124 -8.05 -17.30 1.75
CA ARG A 124 -8.03 -17.52 3.20
C ARG A 124 -9.10 -18.52 3.61
N VAL A 125 -8.80 -19.32 4.61
CA VAL A 125 -9.77 -20.10 5.39
C VAL A 125 -9.51 -19.90 6.87
N GLY A 126 -10.56 -19.75 7.65
CA GLY A 126 -10.51 -19.57 9.11
C GLY A 126 -11.18 -20.74 9.85
N ASN A 127 -11.31 -20.56 11.16
CA ASN A 127 -11.90 -21.52 12.10
C ASN A 127 -11.15 -22.86 12.16
N LEU A 128 -9.82 -22.83 11.99
CA LEU A 128 -8.94 -23.97 12.15
C LEU A 128 -8.44 -24.07 13.59
N ASP A 129 -7.90 -25.23 13.96
CA ASP A 129 -7.18 -25.37 15.23
C ASP A 129 -5.99 -24.42 15.29
N LYS A 130 -5.79 -23.79 16.44
CA LYS A 130 -4.69 -22.83 16.62
C LYS A 130 -3.35 -23.56 16.63
N PRO A 131 -2.38 -23.14 15.81
CA PRO A 131 -1.10 -23.85 15.70
C PRO A 131 -0.18 -23.68 16.91
N ALA A 132 -0.39 -22.67 17.74
CA ALA A 132 0.53 -22.36 18.83
C ALA A 132 0.57 -23.44 19.92
N GLY A 133 1.78 -23.91 20.24
CA GLY A 133 2.04 -24.88 21.30
C GLY A 133 1.73 -26.33 20.96
N THR A 134 1.34 -26.63 19.71
CA THR A 134 1.02 -28.00 19.25
C THR A 134 1.68 -28.25 17.91
N TRP A 135 2.18 -29.49 17.70
CA TRP A 135 2.71 -29.92 16.42
C TRP A 135 1.58 -30.19 15.42
N HIS A 136 1.70 -29.63 14.24
CA HIS A 136 0.80 -29.83 13.11
C HIS A 136 1.57 -30.27 11.87
N GLN A 137 0.89 -30.88 10.93
CA GLN A 137 1.43 -31.19 9.61
C GLN A 137 0.84 -30.23 8.60
N GLY A 138 1.68 -29.39 7.99
CA GLY A 138 1.33 -28.52 6.87
C GLY A 138 1.74 -29.17 5.54
N GLU A 139 0.97 -28.92 4.48
CA GLU A 139 1.35 -29.30 3.12
C GLU A 139 0.83 -28.26 2.13
N VAL A 140 1.68 -27.87 1.18
CA VAL A 140 1.35 -26.99 0.07
C VAL A 140 1.77 -27.66 -1.22
N GLN A 141 0.85 -27.73 -2.17
CA GLN A 141 1.10 -28.28 -3.51
C GLN A 141 0.93 -27.17 -4.55
N CYS A 142 1.86 -27.10 -5.49
CA CYS A 142 1.78 -26.28 -6.69
C CYS A 142 1.94 -27.20 -7.90
N GLN A 143 0.93 -27.26 -8.76
CA GLN A 143 0.92 -28.07 -9.98
C GLN A 143 0.39 -27.24 -11.14
N GLY A 144 1.27 -26.83 -12.05
CA GLY A 144 0.96 -25.79 -13.01
C GLY A 144 0.44 -24.55 -12.27
N ASP A 145 -0.74 -24.09 -12.63
CA ASP A 145 -1.41 -22.93 -12.02
C ASP A 145 -2.22 -23.28 -10.76
N THR A 146 -2.30 -24.56 -10.40
CA THR A 146 -3.17 -25.02 -9.31
C THR A 146 -2.41 -25.13 -8.01
N LEU A 147 -2.90 -24.44 -6.99
CA LEU A 147 -2.39 -24.44 -5.62
C LEU A 147 -3.37 -25.14 -4.68
N ARG A 148 -2.87 -26.09 -3.89
CA ARG A 148 -3.65 -26.84 -2.88
C ARG A 148 -2.99 -26.69 -1.52
N VAL A 149 -3.80 -26.47 -0.49
CA VAL A 149 -3.34 -26.27 0.88
C VAL A 149 -4.00 -27.27 1.80
N PHE A 150 -3.17 -27.94 2.62
CA PHE A 150 -3.62 -28.98 3.55
C PHE A 150 -3.13 -28.67 4.97
N LEU A 151 -3.91 -29.09 5.95
CA LEU A 151 -3.51 -29.14 7.35
C LEU A 151 -3.90 -30.48 7.94
N ASN A 152 -2.95 -31.17 8.59
CA ASN A 152 -3.14 -32.49 9.19
C ASN A 152 -3.78 -33.51 8.23
N GLY A 153 -3.36 -33.48 6.95
CA GLY A 153 -3.86 -34.36 5.88
C GLY A 153 -5.23 -33.98 5.30
N THR A 154 -5.87 -32.92 5.80
CA THR A 154 -7.16 -32.45 5.28
C THR A 154 -6.93 -31.33 4.26
N LEU A 155 -7.49 -31.46 3.05
CA LEU A 155 -7.51 -30.37 2.06
C LEU A 155 -8.38 -29.21 2.60
N LEU A 156 -7.78 -28.06 2.77
CA LEU A 156 -8.45 -26.85 3.22
C LEU A 156 -9.10 -26.12 2.04
N TYR A 157 -8.33 -25.95 0.96
CA TYR A 157 -8.83 -25.35 -0.29
C TYR A 157 -7.90 -25.64 -1.47
N GLU A 158 -8.48 -25.44 -2.66
CA GLU A 158 -7.79 -25.40 -3.95
C GLU A 158 -8.08 -24.05 -4.62
N THR A 159 -7.12 -23.51 -5.33
CA THR A 159 -7.25 -22.26 -6.09
C THR A 159 -6.29 -22.26 -7.29
N GLN A 160 -6.40 -21.26 -8.16
CA GLN A 160 -5.53 -21.09 -9.32
C GLN A 160 -4.89 -19.70 -9.29
N ASP A 161 -3.59 -19.64 -9.58
CA ASP A 161 -2.85 -18.41 -9.85
C ASP A 161 -1.72 -18.74 -10.84
N PRO A 162 -1.73 -18.17 -12.07
CA PRO A 162 -0.75 -18.50 -13.11
C PRO A 162 0.53 -17.64 -13.03
N THR A 163 0.71 -16.82 -11.99
CA THR A 163 1.77 -15.81 -11.95
C THR A 163 3.16 -16.41 -11.78
N LEU A 164 3.31 -17.42 -10.92
CA LEU A 164 4.59 -18.08 -10.67
C LEU A 164 4.49 -19.55 -10.99
N SER A 165 5.49 -20.07 -11.67
CA SER A 165 5.58 -21.50 -12.02
C SER A 165 6.98 -22.02 -11.74
N GLY A 166 7.06 -23.06 -10.91
CA GLY A 166 8.32 -23.68 -10.55
C GLY A 166 9.23 -22.80 -9.68
N GLY A 167 10.33 -23.35 -9.23
CA GLY A 167 11.31 -22.69 -8.39
C GLY A 167 11.69 -23.51 -7.17
N ARG A 168 12.23 -22.84 -6.17
CA ARG A 168 12.69 -23.44 -4.91
C ARG A 168 11.57 -23.46 -3.87
N VAL A 169 11.86 -24.11 -2.74
CA VAL A 169 10.96 -24.16 -1.58
C VAL A 169 11.62 -23.57 -0.35
N GLY A 170 10.80 -23.25 0.67
CA GLY A 170 11.33 -22.73 1.91
C GLY A 170 10.28 -22.55 2.99
N PHE A 171 10.71 -21.92 4.06
CA PHE A 171 9.87 -21.60 5.22
C PHE A 171 10.12 -20.17 5.69
N TYR A 172 9.11 -19.59 6.35
CA TYR A 172 9.26 -18.33 7.05
C TYR A 172 8.52 -18.37 8.39
N ALA A 173 8.83 -17.45 9.29
CA ALA A 173 8.02 -17.22 10.48
C ALA A 173 7.56 -15.76 10.55
N GLY A 174 6.38 -15.57 11.16
CA GLY A 174 5.93 -14.26 11.59
C GLY A 174 6.68 -13.76 12.83
N GLU A 175 6.02 -13.02 13.72
CA GLU A 175 6.64 -12.39 14.89
C GLU A 175 6.99 -13.38 16.05
N GLY A 176 6.64 -14.66 15.91
CA GLY A 176 6.92 -15.71 16.89
C GLY A 176 8.13 -16.56 16.54
N VAL A 177 8.33 -17.65 17.29
CA VAL A 177 9.32 -18.69 16.99
C VAL A 177 8.61 -19.88 16.38
N ALA A 178 9.01 -20.29 15.18
CA ALA A 178 8.51 -21.50 14.54
C ALA A 178 9.60 -22.57 14.47
N HIS A 179 9.19 -23.81 14.70
CA HIS A 179 10.01 -25.02 14.59
C HIS A 179 9.45 -25.87 13.45
N VAL A 180 10.32 -26.38 12.58
CA VAL A 180 9.94 -27.21 11.45
C VAL A 180 10.83 -28.45 11.40
N LYS A 181 10.23 -29.61 11.16
CA LYS A 181 10.91 -30.90 11.01
C LYS A 181 10.16 -31.82 10.05
N ASP A 182 10.70 -33.00 9.83
CA ASP A 182 10.11 -34.03 8.96
C ASP A 182 9.75 -33.47 7.58
N ILE A 183 10.68 -32.69 6.99
CA ILE A 183 10.47 -32.00 5.72
C ILE A 183 10.56 -33.01 4.58
N VAL A 184 9.50 -33.10 3.80
CA VAL A 184 9.42 -33.93 2.59
C VAL A 184 9.03 -33.04 1.42
N ILE A 185 9.79 -33.16 0.33
CA ILE A 185 9.54 -32.45 -0.92
C ILE A 185 9.30 -33.48 -1.99
N ALA A 186 8.11 -33.51 -2.59
CA ALA A 186 7.76 -34.40 -3.68
C ALA A 186 7.65 -33.63 -5.00
N GLY A 187 8.12 -34.23 -6.09
CA GLY A 187 8.11 -33.65 -7.42
C GLY A 187 9.34 -34.01 -8.23
N GLU A 188 9.35 -33.64 -9.50
CA GLU A 188 10.52 -33.79 -10.36
C GLU A 188 11.57 -32.72 -10.06
N ALA A 189 12.58 -33.09 -9.27
CA ALA A 189 13.65 -32.21 -8.86
C ALA A 189 14.69 -32.04 -9.99
N ARG A 190 15.16 -30.83 -10.21
CA ARG A 190 16.31 -30.50 -11.07
C ARG A 190 17.38 -29.83 -10.22
N PRO A 191 18.65 -30.21 -10.34
CA PRO A 191 19.73 -29.49 -9.67
C PRO A 191 19.68 -28.00 -10.04
N ALA A 192 19.72 -27.13 -9.04
CA ALA A 192 19.76 -25.69 -9.27
C ALA A 192 21.12 -25.30 -9.87
N THR A 193 21.13 -24.55 -10.95
CA THR A 193 22.35 -24.11 -11.65
C THR A 193 22.91 -22.82 -11.10
N ASP A 194 22.03 -21.96 -10.58
CA ASP A 194 22.38 -20.62 -10.12
C ASP A 194 22.03 -20.44 -8.63
N PRO A 195 22.76 -19.60 -7.89
CA PRO A 195 22.36 -19.19 -6.54
C PRO A 195 20.96 -18.56 -6.55
N LEU A 196 20.21 -18.71 -5.46
CA LEU A 196 18.96 -17.99 -5.30
C LEU A 196 19.26 -16.47 -5.25
N ALA A 197 18.69 -15.72 -6.18
CA ALA A 197 18.86 -14.28 -6.23
C ALA A 197 18.01 -13.57 -5.16
N PHE A 198 18.55 -12.48 -4.61
CA PHE A 198 17.82 -11.56 -3.73
C PHE A 198 17.85 -10.18 -4.39
N PRO A 199 16.93 -9.91 -5.31
CA PRO A 199 16.87 -8.61 -5.95
C PRO A 199 16.54 -7.51 -4.92
N PRO A 200 17.01 -6.27 -5.13
CA PRO A 200 16.73 -5.17 -4.22
C PRO A 200 15.21 -4.90 -4.15
N PRO A 201 14.71 -4.38 -3.02
CA PRO A 201 13.29 -4.08 -2.88
C PRO A 201 12.87 -2.98 -3.86
N MET A 202 11.68 -3.13 -4.44
CA MET A 202 11.07 -2.14 -5.33
C MET A 202 10.22 -1.12 -4.56
N PHE A 203 9.97 -1.34 -3.28
CA PHE A 203 9.30 -0.40 -2.38
C PHE A 203 9.91 -0.43 -0.98
N VAL A 204 9.64 0.61 -0.21
CA VAL A 204 9.97 0.67 1.22
C VAL A 204 8.75 1.12 2.01
N HIS A 205 8.71 0.80 3.30
CA HIS A 205 7.75 1.37 4.22
C HIS A 205 8.25 2.73 4.72
N VAL A 206 7.41 3.75 4.60
CA VAL A 206 7.61 5.06 5.21
C VAL A 206 7.23 4.99 6.70
N CYS A 207 6.09 4.36 6.98
CA CYS A 207 5.58 4.14 8.33
C CYS A 207 4.71 2.89 8.38
N THR A 208 4.84 2.10 9.45
CA THR A 208 4.00 0.92 9.74
C THR A 208 3.27 1.05 11.07
N ASP A 209 3.65 2.00 11.92
CA ASP A 209 3.01 2.29 13.21
C ASP A 209 3.44 3.69 13.68
N ALA A 210 2.49 4.60 13.76
CA ALA A 210 2.68 5.95 14.30
C ALA A 210 2.24 6.10 15.76
N GLY A 211 1.88 4.99 16.42
CA GLY A 211 1.47 4.97 17.83
C GLY A 211 0.10 5.60 18.11
N ALA A 212 -0.80 5.65 17.10
CA ALA A 212 -2.16 6.15 17.25
C ALA A 212 -3.24 5.07 16.97
N GLY A 213 -2.82 3.82 16.83
CA GLY A 213 -3.62 2.69 16.40
C GLY A 213 -3.00 2.06 15.15
N ALA A 214 -3.69 1.14 14.51
CA ALA A 214 -3.19 0.39 13.35
C ALA A 214 -3.76 0.92 12.03
N TYR A 215 -3.82 2.23 11.87
CA TYR A 215 -4.33 2.85 10.64
C TYR A 215 -3.52 4.10 10.29
N GLU A 216 -2.56 3.92 9.41
CA GLU A 216 -1.76 4.97 8.77
C GLU A 216 -2.25 5.17 7.34
N ALA A 217 -2.71 6.39 6.99
CA ALA A 217 -3.38 6.61 5.71
C ALA A 217 -3.20 8.04 5.16
N PHE A 218 -3.64 8.24 3.92
CA PHE A 218 -3.72 9.54 3.25
C PHE A 218 -2.40 10.32 3.26
N PRO A 219 -1.29 9.72 2.75
CA PRO A 219 0.01 10.38 2.78
C PRO A 219 0.14 11.49 1.75
N ASP A 220 0.94 12.50 2.10
CA ASP A 220 1.47 13.46 1.14
C ASP A 220 2.96 13.69 1.38
N VAL A 221 3.73 13.93 0.31
CA VAL A 221 5.19 14.07 0.36
C VAL A 221 5.65 15.34 -0.35
N CYS A 222 6.55 16.09 0.29
CA CYS A 222 7.25 17.16 -0.39
C CYS A 222 8.75 17.18 -0.07
N ARG A 223 9.52 17.88 -0.92
CA ARG A 223 10.92 18.18 -0.67
C ARG A 223 11.05 19.51 0.04
N LEU A 224 11.76 19.52 1.16
CA LEU A 224 12.12 20.72 1.88
C LEU A 224 13.33 21.41 1.23
N GLN A 225 13.46 22.73 1.43
CA GLN A 225 14.59 23.52 0.90
C GLN A 225 15.95 23.11 1.48
N ASP A 226 15.96 22.45 2.65
CA ASP A 226 17.18 21.86 3.23
C ASP A 226 17.57 20.51 2.58
N GLY A 227 16.77 20.03 1.63
CA GLY A 227 17.01 18.84 0.85
C GLY A 227 16.37 17.57 1.41
N ARG A 228 15.82 17.57 2.63
CA ARG A 228 15.08 16.44 3.18
C ARG A 228 13.73 16.26 2.46
N LEU A 229 13.22 15.03 2.49
CA LEU A 229 11.82 14.75 2.18
C LEU A 229 11.05 14.69 3.49
N ILE A 230 9.84 15.24 3.49
CA ILE A 230 8.83 15.05 4.54
C ILE A 230 7.64 14.33 3.95
N CYS A 231 7.19 13.26 4.60
CA CYS A 231 5.92 12.61 4.32
C CYS A 231 5.01 12.82 5.52
N VAL A 232 3.90 13.52 5.31
CA VAL A 232 2.83 13.64 6.31
C VAL A 232 1.76 12.61 6.02
N PHE A 233 1.05 12.16 7.04
CA PHE A 233 -0.04 11.20 6.91
C PHE A 233 -0.95 11.23 8.13
N TYR A 234 -2.15 10.71 7.95
CA TYR A 234 -3.11 10.47 9.02
C TYR A 234 -2.70 9.25 9.85
N ALA A 235 -2.83 9.33 11.17
CA ALA A 235 -2.64 8.22 12.09
C ALA A 235 -3.81 8.11 13.07
N GLY A 236 -4.43 6.93 13.12
CA GLY A 236 -5.58 6.64 13.96
C GLY A 236 -5.81 5.14 14.18
N TYR A 237 -6.94 4.78 14.77
CA TYR A 237 -7.31 3.38 14.97
C TYR A 237 -8.21 2.81 13.84
N GLY A 238 -8.58 3.62 12.87
CA GLY A 238 -9.43 3.26 11.75
C GLY A 238 -9.63 4.42 10.79
N HIS A 239 -10.40 4.19 9.73
CA HIS A 239 -10.67 5.18 8.69
C HIS A 239 -11.21 6.52 9.26
N VAL A 240 -11.98 6.48 10.32
CA VAL A 240 -12.38 7.61 11.17
C VAL A 240 -12.07 7.24 12.61
N ALA A 241 -11.26 8.04 13.28
CA ALA A 241 -10.81 7.78 14.66
C ALA A 241 -11.26 8.90 15.60
N MET A 242 -12.55 8.87 15.97
CA MET A 242 -13.10 9.82 16.92
C MET A 242 -12.46 9.70 18.30
N PRO A 243 -12.40 10.79 19.10
CA PRO A 243 -11.88 10.76 20.46
C PRO A 243 -12.47 9.62 21.28
N ASN A 244 -11.61 8.86 21.98
CA ASN A 244 -11.97 7.78 22.90
C ASN A 244 -10.94 7.65 24.05
N ASP A 245 -11.12 6.68 24.96
CA ASP A 245 -10.23 6.51 26.12
C ASP A 245 -8.77 6.18 25.74
N GLN A 246 -8.52 5.55 24.58
CA GLN A 246 -7.19 5.17 24.13
C GLN A 246 -6.55 6.28 23.28
N LEU A 247 -7.34 7.03 22.54
CA LEU A 247 -6.94 8.16 21.72
C LEU A 247 -7.82 9.38 22.03
N PRO A 248 -7.54 10.10 23.13
CA PRO A 248 -8.46 11.10 23.69
C PRO A 248 -8.75 12.30 22.79
N LYS A 249 -7.92 12.53 21.77
CA LYS A 249 -8.07 13.62 20.82
C LYS A 249 -8.52 13.14 19.43
N GLY A 250 -8.65 11.82 19.22
CA GLY A 250 -8.96 11.25 17.91
C GLY A 250 -7.74 11.09 17.01
N GLY A 251 -7.98 10.91 15.71
CA GLY A 251 -6.93 10.80 14.71
C GLY A 251 -6.14 12.09 14.55
N ARG A 252 -4.87 11.97 14.17
CA ARG A 252 -3.92 13.07 14.15
C ARG A 252 -3.06 13.09 12.89
N VAL A 253 -2.44 14.23 12.62
CA VAL A 253 -1.43 14.40 11.58
C VAL A 253 -0.07 13.98 12.12
N SER A 254 0.54 12.98 11.48
CA SER A 254 1.89 12.50 11.78
C SER A 254 2.82 12.71 10.58
N TYR A 255 4.13 12.59 10.78
CA TYR A 255 5.10 12.71 9.70
C TYR A 255 6.34 11.85 9.94
N CYS A 256 7.02 11.51 8.84
CA CYS A 256 8.36 10.94 8.80
C CYS A 256 9.27 11.80 7.91
N LEU A 257 10.58 11.76 8.16
CA LEU A 257 11.60 12.47 7.38
C LEU A 257 12.55 11.48 6.71
N SER A 258 12.99 11.79 5.49
CA SER A 258 14.08 11.09 4.81
C SER A 258 15.18 12.06 4.40
N SER A 259 16.43 11.65 4.61
CA SER A 259 17.63 12.39 4.19
C SER A 259 18.37 11.74 3.01
N ASP A 260 17.86 10.60 2.51
CA ASP A 260 18.51 9.73 1.53
C ASP A 260 17.62 9.43 0.32
N GLU A 261 16.82 10.43 -0.09
CA GLU A 261 15.92 10.33 -1.25
C GLU A 261 14.83 9.26 -1.11
N GLY A 262 14.29 9.09 0.11
CA GLY A 262 13.17 8.20 0.40
C GLY A 262 13.54 6.73 0.62
N ARG A 263 14.84 6.38 0.70
CA ARG A 263 15.28 5.00 0.96
C ARG A 263 15.05 4.57 2.39
N THR A 264 15.29 5.48 3.33
CA THR A 264 15.00 5.27 4.75
C THR A 264 14.25 6.46 5.34
N TRP A 265 13.48 6.19 6.39
CA TRP A 265 12.63 7.18 7.04
C TRP A 265 12.82 7.15 8.55
N THR A 266 12.70 8.32 9.19
CA THR A 266 12.71 8.41 10.65
C THR A 266 11.47 7.74 11.23
N PRO A 267 11.51 7.33 12.51
CA PRO A 267 10.28 7.02 13.23
C PRO A 267 9.27 8.17 13.11
N ALA A 268 7.98 7.81 13.13
CA ALA A 268 6.89 8.77 13.03
C ALA A 268 6.90 9.77 14.20
N GLN A 269 6.59 11.02 13.89
CA GLN A 269 6.41 12.10 14.86
C GLN A 269 5.06 12.77 14.62
N THR A 270 4.46 13.31 15.68
CA THR A 270 3.22 14.07 15.57
C THR A 270 3.54 15.48 15.04
N LEU A 271 2.84 15.89 13.97
CA LEU A 271 2.90 17.25 13.46
C LEU A 271 1.81 18.11 14.09
N TYR A 272 0.57 17.63 14.09
CA TYR A 272 -0.58 18.27 14.70
C TYR A 272 -1.53 17.25 15.32
N ASP A 273 -2.09 17.59 16.47
CA ASP A 273 -2.98 16.73 17.26
C ASP A 273 -4.02 17.63 17.96
N GLY A 274 -5.08 17.97 17.22
CA GLY A 274 -6.20 18.79 17.66
C GLY A 274 -7.10 18.07 18.68
N PRO A 275 -8.20 18.69 19.09
CA PRO A 275 -9.15 18.07 20.00
C PRO A 275 -10.14 17.12 19.30
N ASP A 276 -10.10 17.03 17.99
CA ASP A 276 -11.03 16.31 17.12
C ASP A 276 -10.23 15.44 16.11
N ASP A 277 -10.89 14.68 15.25
CA ASP A 277 -10.27 13.78 14.25
C ASP A 277 -9.71 14.63 13.06
N ASP A 278 -8.38 14.83 13.02
CA ASP A 278 -7.67 15.63 12.00
C ASP A 278 -7.14 14.72 10.87
N ARG A 279 -7.60 14.97 9.62
CA ARG A 279 -7.54 13.97 8.55
C ARG A 279 -6.97 14.52 7.24
N ASP A 280 -6.58 13.58 6.36
CA ASP A 280 -6.14 13.81 4.98
C ASP A 280 -5.12 14.97 4.88
N PRO A 281 -4.01 14.90 5.63
CA PRO A 281 -3.04 15.98 5.62
C PRO A 281 -2.31 16.06 4.30
N SER A 282 -2.00 17.28 3.87
CA SER A 282 -1.09 17.56 2.77
C SER A 282 -0.05 18.60 3.17
N ILE A 283 1.12 18.57 2.52
CA ILE A 283 2.27 19.38 2.91
C ILE A 283 2.92 20.08 1.73
N VAL A 284 3.28 21.33 1.90
CA VAL A 284 4.03 22.10 0.91
C VAL A 284 5.03 23.02 1.60
N GLN A 285 6.21 23.21 1.01
CA GLN A 285 7.08 24.32 1.34
C GLN A 285 7.04 25.36 0.23
N LEU A 286 6.65 26.59 0.58
CA LEU A 286 6.58 27.71 -0.34
C LEU A 286 7.98 28.24 -0.70
N LYS A 287 8.07 28.97 -1.81
CA LYS A 287 9.33 29.61 -2.27
C LYS A 287 9.96 30.53 -1.22
N ASN A 288 9.15 31.17 -0.36
CA ASN A 288 9.63 32.02 0.74
C ASN A 288 10.13 31.25 1.96
N GLY A 289 10.05 29.91 1.95
CA GLY A 289 10.49 29.03 3.04
C GLY A 289 9.41 28.58 4.01
N ARG A 290 8.23 29.22 4.02
CA ARG A 290 7.10 28.79 4.86
C ARG A 290 6.68 27.37 4.49
N ILE A 291 6.52 26.50 5.49
CA ILE A 291 5.96 25.15 5.34
C ILE A 291 4.51 25.20 5.80
N ILE A 292 3.59 24.73 4.97
CA ILE A 292 2.16 24.68 5.31
C ILE A 292 1.70 23.21 5.27
N CYS A 293 1.02 22.79 6.34
CA CYS A 293 0.28 21.53 6.36
C CYS A 293 -1.22 21.85 6.41
N ASN A 294 -1.96 21.46 5.37
CA ASN A 294 -3.41 21.57 5.34
C ASN A 294 -4.06 20.20 5.63
N TYR A 295 -5.22 20.22 6.23
CA TYR A 295 -5.98 19.02 6.62
C TYR A 295 -7.45 19.40 6.80
N PHE A 296 -8.33 18.41 6.98
CA PHE A 296 -9.70 18.67 7.43
C PHE A 296 -10.00 17.96 8.75
N THR A 297 -11.04 18.42 9.44
CA THR A 297 -11.36 17.95 10.79
C THR A 297 -12.80 17.46 10.87
N LEU A 298 -13.01 16.30 11.53
CA LEU A 298 -14.31 15.77 11.88
C LEU A 298 -14.50 15.78 13.39
N ARG A 299 -15.67 16.20 13.86
CA ARG A 299 -16.05 16.22 15.28
C ARG A 299 -17.14 15.19 15.55
N ALA A 300 -17.01 14.42 16.61
CA ALA A 300 -18.05 13.49 17.05
C ALA A 300 -19.40 14.22 17.27
N ALA A 301 -20.48 13.65 16.76
CA ALA A 301 -21.82 14.19 16.85
C ALA A 301 -22.81 13.10 17.26
N GLU A 302 -23.20 13.10 18.55
CA GLU A 302 -24.15 12.12 19.06
C GLU A 302 -25.53 12.24 18.39
N GLY A 303 -26.13 11.09 18.09
CA GLY A 303 -27.50 11.02 17.51
C GLY A 303 -27.60 11.38 16.03
N LYS A 304 -26.49 11.60 15.33
CA LYS A 304 -26.44 11.82 13.88
C LYS A 304 -26.07 10.54 13.11
N SER A 305 -26.33 10.56 11.81
CA SER A 305 -25.84 9.56 10.85
C SER A 305 -25.36 10.32 9.59
N PRO A 306 -24.05 10.34 9.30
CA PRO A 306 -22.96 9.75 10.10
C PRO A 306 -22.82 10.39 11.49
N ALA A 307 -22.14 9.70 12.41
CA ALA A 307 -21.97 10.10 13.81
C ALA A 307 -20.93 11.21 14.02
N TRP A 308 -20.77 12.11 13.05
CA TRP A 308 -19.84 13.26 13.09
C TRP A 308 -20.33 14.45 12.29
N ASP A 309 -19.82 15.61 12.67
CA ASP A 309 -19.90 16.86 11.92
C ASP A 309 -18.55 17.17 11.27
N GLY A 310 -18.57 17.63 10.04
CA GLY A 310 -17.39 18.20 9.40
C GLY A 310 -17.14 19.63 9.85
N LEU A 311 -15.89 19.94 10.17
CA LEU A 311 -15.45 21.29 10.55
C LEU A 311 -14.72 22.01 9.42
N GLY A 312 -14.69 21.40 8.22
CA GLY A 312 -14.05 21.97 7.04
C GLY A 312 -12.53 21.86 7.02
N ALA A 313 -11.90 22.60 6.10
CA ALA A 313 -10.47 22.61 5.86
C ALA A 313 -9.72 23.58 6.77
N TRP A 314 -8.58 23.12 7.28
CA TRP A 314 -7.71 23.83 8.21
C TRP A 314 -6.26 23.78 7.76
N MET A 315 -5.40 24.58 8.36
CA MET A 315 -3.97 24.54 8.16
C MET A 315 -3.20 24.94 9.43
N VAL A 316 -1.99 24.41 9.54
CA VAL A 316 -0.92 24.96 10.39
C VAL A 316 0.28 25.26 9.51
N TYR A 317 1.15 26.19 9.94
CA TYR A 317 2.37 26.52 9.21
C TYR A 317 3.57 26.70 10.13
N SER A 318 4.75 26.57 9.55
CA SER A 318 6.04 26.84 10.18
C SER A 318 6.85 27.79 9.32
N ASP A 319 7.40 28.84 9.94
CA ASP A 319 8.32 29.81 9.31
C ASP A 319 9.78 29.57 9.74
N ASP A 320 10.06 28.54 10.55
CA ASP A 320 11.35 28.23 11.16
C ASP A 320 11.83 26.78 10.89
N ASN A 321 11.48 26.26 9.72
CA ASN A 321 11.88 24.92 9.26
C ASN A 321 11.45 23.78 10.21
N MET A 322 10.19 23.82 10.66
CA MET A 322 9.52 22.84 11.53
C MET A 322 9.95 22.90 13.01
N ALA A 323 10.72 23.91 13.44
CA ALA A 323 11.05 24.04 14.86
C ALA A 323 9.82 24.37 15.70
N THR A 324 8.92 25.19 15.16
CA THR A 324 7.61 25.50 15.75
C THR A 324 6.50 25.51 14.69
N TRP A 325 5.27 25.23 15.12
CA TRP A 325 4.07 25.29 14.29
C TRP A 325 3.09 26.34 14.84
N SER A 326 2.38 27.00 13.93
CA SER A 326 1.36 27.99 14.28
C SER A 326 0.16 27.35 14.98
N GLU A 327 -0.68 28.17 15.62
CA GLU A 327 -2.05 27.79 15.93
C GLU A 327 -2.80 27.46 14.63
N PRO A 328 -3.80 26.52 14.68
CA PRO A 328 -4.57 26.15 13.51
C PRO A 328 -5.39 27.33 12.97
N ARG A 329 -5.43 27.45 11.64
CA ARG A 329 -6.23 28.45 10.93
C ARG A 329 -7.22 27.76 10.00
N GLN A 330 -8.47 28.18 10.04
CA GLN A 330 -9.50 27.66 9.16
C GLN A 330 -9.34 28.28 7.76
N ILE A 331 -9.30 27.39 6.75
CA ILE A 331 -9.32 27.77 5.33
C ILE A 331 -10.77 27.92 4.86
N SER A 332 -11.62 26.95 5.18
CA SER A 332 -13.05 26.95 4.86
C SER A 332 -13.82 26.11 5.87
N GLY A 333 -15.01 26.57 6.31
CA GLY A 333 -15.86 25.83 7.24
C GLY A 333 -16.74 24.77 6.60
N ASP A 334 -17.05 24.92 5.32
CA ASP A 334 -18.05 24.09 4.61
C ASP A 334 -17.44 23.15 3.55
N TYR A 335 -16.12 23.22 3.34
CA TYR A 335 -15.41 22.43 2.34
C TYR A 335 -14.23 21.70 2.97
N TYR A 336 -13.95 20.52 2.45
CA TYR A 336 -12.85 19.63 2.86
C TYR A 336 -11.71 19.69 1.84
N CYS A 337 -10.54 19.22 2.20
CA CYS A 337 -9.38 19.11 1.31
C CYS A 337 -8.74 17.72 1.44
N SER A 338 -8.23 17.19 0.34
CA SER A 338 -7.47 15.93 0.28
C SER A 338 -6.32 16.05 -0.72
N SER A 339 -5.88 17.26 -1.01
CA SER A 339 -4.77 17.59 -1.92
C SER A 339 -3.93 18.70 -1.35
N PRO A 340 -2.65 18.85 -1.79
CA PRO A 340 -1.79 19.91 -1.28
C PRO A 340 -2.18 21.28 -1.83
N ILE A 341 -1.85 22.29 -1.05
CA ILE A 341 -1.80 23.67 -1.54
C ILE A 341 -0.77 23.75 -2.66
N ARG A 342 -1.16 24.32 -3.81
CA ARG A 342 -0.27 24.52 -4.96
C ARG A 342 0.15 26.00 -5.03
N GLN A 343 1.46 26.25 -5.11
CA GLN A 343 1.96 27.61 -5.37
C GLN A 343 2.10 27.82 -6.88
N LEU A 344 1.31 28.75 -7.41
CA LEU A 344 1.30 29.12 -8.83
C LEU A 344 2.59 29.87 -9.24
N SER A 345 2.82 29.99 -10.54
CA SER A 345 3.98 30.68 -11.09
C SER A 345 4.03 32.17 -10.71
N ASP A 346 2.86 32.80 -10.54
CA ASP A 346 2.70 34.19 -10.09
C ASP A 346 2.84 34.40 -8.58
N GLY A 347 3.04 33.31 -7.83
CA GLY A 347 3.24 33.32 -6.37
C GLY A 347 1.98 33.12 -5.54
N ARG A 348 0.80 33.24 -6.11
CA ARG A 348 -0.47 32.94 -5.41
C ARG A 348 -0.54 31.46 -5.04
N LEU A 349 -1.36 31.16 -4.04
CA LEU A 349 -1.68 29.80 -3.64
C LEU A 349 -3.09 29.46 -4.14
N ILE A 350 -3.26 28.20 -4.53
CA ILE A 350 -4.56 27.61 -4.82
C ILE A 350 -4.69 26.28 -4.10
N LEU A 351 -5.85 26.02 -3.52
CA LEU A 351 -6.20 24.76 -2.88
C LEU A 351 -7.47 24.21 -3.52
N GLY A 352 -7.39 22.97 -4.01
CA GLY A 352 -8.56 22.19 -4.37
C GLY A 352 -9.32 21.77 -3.12
N VAL A 353 -10.60 22.03 -3.10
CA VAL A 353 -11.51 21.66 -2.01
C VAL A 353 -12.77 21.01 -2.57
N TYR A 354 -13.52 20.35 -1.72
CA TYR A 354 -14.78 19.70 -2.10
C TYR A 354 -15.82 19.75 -0.99
N ALA A 355 -17.08 19.64 -1.35
CA ALA A 355 -18.18 19.55 -0.41
C ALA A 355 -19.26 18.60 -0.93
N GLU A 356 -20.04 18.03 -0.04
CA GLU A 356 -21.30 17.38 -0.38
C GLU A 356 -22.47 18.36 -0.21
N LYS A 357 -23.19 18.62 -1.30
CA LYS A 357 -24.38 19.47 -1.31
C LYS A 357 -25.53 18.69 -1.94
N ASP A 358 -26.65 18.56 -1.23
CA ASP A 358 -27.83 17.83 -1.70
C ASP A 358 -27.51 16.37 -2.13
N GLY A 359 -26.62 15.69 -1.41
CA GLY A 359 -26.17 14.31 -1.68
C GLY A 359 -25.32 14.17 -2.94
N LYS A 360 -24.72 15.26 -3.43
CA LYS A 360 -23.80 15.29 -4.57
C LYS A 360 -22.47 15.91 -4.16
N GLY A 361 -21.36 15.32 -4.64
CA GLY A 361 -20.04 15.91 -4.50
C GLY A 361 -19.85 17.09 -5.45
N TRP A 362 -19.27 18.16 -4.94
CA TRP A 362 -18.89 19.37 -5.69
C TRP A 362 -17.42 19.67 -5.48
N GLY A 363 -16.67 19.70 -6.58
CA GLY A 363 -15.30 20.22 -6.56
C GLY A 363 -15.30 21.73 -6.56
N ALA A 364 -14.31 22.31 -5.93
CA ALA A 364 -14.17 23.73 -5.79
C ALA A 364 -12.71 24.12 -5.56
N VAL A 365 -12.43 25.42 -5.53
CA VAL A 365 -11.11 25.95 -5.20
C VAL A 365 -11.22 27.16 -4.29
N THR A 366 -10.13 27.43 -3.57
CA THR A 366 -9.92 28.71 -2.88
C THR A 366 -8.50 29.21 -3.15
N LEU A 367 -8.30 30.50 -3.10
CA LEU A 367 -7.05 31.20 -3.45
C LEU A 367 -6.53 31.99 -2.27
N SER A 368 -5.20 32.10 -2.16
CA SER A 368 -4.53 33.03 -1.25
C SER A 368 -3.49 33.86 -2.00
N GLU A 369 -3.45 35.17 -1.72
CA GLU A 369 -2.49 36.13 -2.29
C GLU A 369 -1.39 36.53 -1.30
N ASP A 370 -1.43 36.00 -0.07
CA ASP A 370 -0.61 36.42 1.07
C ASP A 370 0.08 35.24 1.77
N ASN A 371 0.48 34.20 1.00
CA ASN A 371 1.16 32.99 1.46
C ASN A 371 0.36 32.18 2.50
N GLY A 372 -0.97 32.16 2.39
CA GLY A 372 -1.87 31.37 3.23
C GLY A 372 -2.36 32.09 4.48
N ASP A 373 -2.04 33.37 4.66
CA ASP A 373 -2.55 34.12 5.80
C ASP A 373 -4.06 34.39 5.71
N THR A 374 -4.58 34.63 4.49
CA THR A 374 -6.01 34.72 4.20
C THR A 374 -6.39 33.94 2.92
N TRP A 375 -7.65 33.52 2.85
CA TRP A 375 -8.21 32.75 1.74
C TRP A 375 -9.45 33.42 1.15
N SER A 376 -9.59 33.35 -0.17
CA SER A 376 -10.76 33.86 -0.87
C SER A 376 -12.03 33.09 -0.51
N PRO A 377 -13.23 33.64 -0.76
CA PRO A 377 -14.42 32.80 -0.86
C PRO A 377 -14.20 31.64 -1.82
N VAL A 378 -14.77 30.49 -1.47
CA VAL A 378 -14.67 29.27 -2.29
C VAL A 378 -15.41 29.48 -3.62
N ILE A 379 -14.82 28.99 -4.69
CA ILE A 379 -15.32 29.03 -6.07
C ILE A 379 -15.68 27.61 -6.49
N ASP A 380 -16.97 27.32 -6.60
CA ASP A 380 -17.46 26.03 -7.04
C ASP A 380 -17.13 25.77 -8.53
N ILE A 381 -16.82 24.53 -8.86
CA ILE A 381 -16.68 24.05 -10.22
C ILE A 381 -17.97 23.31 -10.59
N ASP A 382 -18.68 23.78 -11.62
CA ASP A 382 -19.91 23.14 -12.07
C ASP A 382 -19.60 21.71 -12.58
N ASN A 383 -20.18 20.69 -11.95
CA ASN A 383 -19.95 19.29 -12.27
C ASN A 383 -20.66 18.82 -13.57
N GLY A 384 -21.42 19.68 -14.25
CA GLY A 384 -22.11 19.36 -15.51
C GLY A 384 -23.13 18.23 -15.40
N GLY A 385 -23.63 17.96 -14.19
CA GLY A 385 -24.53 16.84 -13.92
C GLY A 385 -23.81 15.49 -13.72
N MET A 386 -22.50 15.45 -13.73
CA MET A 386 -21.72 14.25 -13.41
C MET A 386 -21.91 13.87 -11.94
N ARG A 387 -21.80 12.57 -11.67
CA ARG A 387 -21.76 12.04 -10.29
C ARG A 387 -20.30 11.99 -9.83
N LEU A 388 -19.90 12.97 -9.05
CA LEU A 388 -18.57 13.09 -8.49
C LEU A 388 -18.61 12.95 -6.96
N ASP A 389 -17.53 12.48 -6.36
CA ASP A 389 -17.20 12.68 -4.94
C ASP A 389 -16.31 13.91 -4.77
N ALA A 390 -15.65 14.31 -5.86
CA ALA A 390 -15.08 15.62 -6.17
C ALA A 390 -13.90 16.13 -5.35
N GLU A 391 -13.16 15.25 -4.63
CA GLU A 391 -11.79 15.59 -4.21
C GLU A 391 -11.04 16.15 -5.42
N THR A 392 -10.47 17.34 -5.26
CA THR A 392 -9.97 18.13 -6.39
C THR A 392 -8.50 18.45 -6.23
N ASP A 393 -7.67 18.11 -7.20
CA ASP A 393 -6.28 18.58 -7.30
C ASP A 393 -6.08 19.44 -8.56
N ILE A 394 -5.11 20.35 -8.52
CA ILE A 394 -4.90 21.37 -9.55
C ILE A 394 -3.46 21.39 -10.01
N ILE A 395 -3.26 21.59 -11.32
CA ILE A 395 -1.95 21.85 -11.89
C ILE A 395 -1.99 23.04 -12.84
N GLU A 396 -0.95 23.87 -12.79
CA GLU A 396 -0.74 24.96 -13.77
C GLU A 396 -0.10 24.40 -15.04
N LEU A 397 -0.72 24.67 -16.18
CA LEU A 397 -0.24 24.26 -17.49
C LEU A 397 0.77 25.28 -18.06
N LYS A 398 1.51 24.89 -19.10
CA LYS A 398 2.54 25.77 -19.71
C LYS A 398 1.99 27.06 -20.29
N ASP A 399 0.72 27.10 -20.67
CA ASP A 399 0.06 28.31 -21.17
C ASP A 399 -0.48 29.24 -20.06
N GLY A 400 -0.27 28.87 -18.80
CA GLY A 400 -0.74 29.57 -17.61
C GLY A 400 -2.20 29.26 -17.23
N SER A 401 -2.90 28.42 -17.99
CA SER A 401 -4.21 27.91 -17.57
C SER A 401 -4.06 26.89 -16.44
N LEU A 402 -5.13 26.68 -15.66
CA LEU A 402 -5.17 25.72 -14.58
C LEU A 402 -6.05 24.55 -14.98
N HIS A 403 -5.57 23.34 -14.77
CA HIS A 403 -6.33 22.11 -14.94
C HIS A 403 -6.67 21.53 -13.59
N ALA A 404 -7.95 21.25 -13.33
CA ALA A 404 -8.45 20.57 -12.15
C ALA A 404 -8.85 19.14 -12.50
N ALA A 405 -8.34 18.15 -11.75
CA ALA A 405 -8.80 16.77 -11.76
C ALA A 405 -9.70 16.55 -10.54
N GLN A 406 -10.84 15.90 -10.74
CA GLN A 406 -11.86 15.72 -9.72
C GLN A 406 -12.20 14.23 -9.55
N ARG A 407 -12.24 13.75 -8.31
CA ARG A 407 -12.60 12.38 -7.98
C ARG A 407 -13.96 12.02 -8.57
N GLY A 408 -13.99 10.91 -9.32
CA GLY A 408 -15.21 10.27 -9.77
C GLY A 408 -15.91 9.51 -8.63
N ARG A 409 -17.19 9.23 -8.80
CA ARG A 409 -17.89 8.32 -7.89
C ARG A 409 -17.89 6.89 -8.40
N ASP A 410 -18.27 6.70 -9.65
CA ASP A 410 -18.50 5.36 -10.22
C ASP A 410 -17.61 5.09 -11.46
N GLU A 411 -17.89 5.74 -12.60
CA GLU A 411 -17.37 5.32 -13.91
C GLU A 411 -16.20 6.17 -14.41
N THR A 412 -16.13 7.45 -14.06
CA THR A 412 -15.13 8.37 -14.60
C THR A 412 -14.83 9.51 -13.64
N MET A 413 -13.56 9.91 -13.63
CA MET A 413 -13.14 11.18 -13.03
C MET A 413 -13.67 12.37 -13.84
N GLY A 414 -13.77 13.53 -13.20
CA GLY A 414 -14.05 14.79 -13.85
C GLY A 414 -12.80 15.64 -14.05
N TRP A 415 -12.85 16.54 -15.03
CA TRP A 415 -11.84 17.58 -15.19
C TRP A 415 -12.45 18.90 -15.62
N SER A 416 -11.80 20.00 -15.27
CA SER A 416 -12.19 21.37 -15.60
C SER A 416 -10.97 22.24 -15.82
N VAL A 417 -11.13 23.36 -16.52
CA VAL A 417 -10.05 24.31 -16.83
C VAL A 417 -10.45 25.72 -16.44
N SER A 418 -9.50 26.44 -15.83
CA SER A 418 -9.57 27.89 -15.62
C SER A 418 -8.55 28.59 -16.51
N ARG A 419 -8.96 29.70 -17.16
CA ARG A 419 -8.10 30.55 -18.01
C ARG A 419 -7.88 31.95 -17.43
N ASP A 420 -8.36 32.18 -16.22
CA ASP A 420 -8.31 33.48 -15.53
C ASP A 420 -7.65 33.40 -14.15
N GLY A 421 -6.78 32.38 -13.98
CA GLY A 421 -6.01 32.16 -12.78
C GLY A 421 -6.83 31.66 -11.59
N GLY A 422 -7.81 30.81 -11.87
CA GLY A 422 -8.63 30.14 -10.84
C GLY A 422 -9.92 30.86 -10.47
N LYS A 423 -10.21 32.02 -11.06
CA LYS A 423 -11.38 32.86 -10.71
C LYS A 423 -12.69 32.34 -11.30
N SER A 424 -12.62 31.64 -12.42
CA SER A 424 -13.74 30.91 -13.00
C SER A 424 -13.28 29.63 -13.68
N TRP A 425 -14.19 28.68 -13.82
CA TRP A 425 -13.90 27.33 -14.30
C TRP A 425 -14.90 26.90 -15.39
N SER A 426 -14.43 26.11 -16.34
CA SER A 426 -15.34 25.45 -17.28
C SER A 426 -16.22 24.45 -16.55
N VAL A 427 -17.37 24.10 -17.13
CA VAL A 427 -18.15 22.96 -16.68
C VAL A 427 -17.30 21.69 -16.77
N SER A 428 -17.35 20.85 -15.74
CA SER A 428 -16.60 19.61 -15.68
C SER A 428 -16.97 18.65 -16.81
N ARG A 429 -16.01 17.91 -17.29
CA ARG A 429 -16.13 16.90 -18.34
C ARG A 429 -15.58 15.57 -17.85
N ALA A 430 -16.09 14.47 -18.42
CA ALA A 430 -15.59 13.14 -18.13
C ALA A 430 -14.15 12.97 -18.63
N MET A 431 -13.29 12.38 -17.79
CA MET A 431 -11.90 12.09 -18.12
C MET A 431 -11.77 10.81 -18.95
N GLY A 432 -12.77 9.91 -18.88
CA GLY A 432 -12.83 8.68 -19.67
C GLY A 432 -12.34 7.43 -18.93
N PHE A 433 -11.86 7.57 -17.71
CA PHE A 433 -11.45 6.46 -16.83
C PHE A 433 -11.80 6.75 -15.37
N PRO A 434 -11.98 5.70 -14.54
CA PRO A 434 -12.30 5.86 -13.12
C PRO A 434 -11.07 6.33 -12.34
N GLY A 435 -11.30 6.94 -11.18
CA GLY A 435 -10.24 7.30 -10.25
C GLY A 435 -10.77 8.01 -9.02
N HIS A 436 -10.10 7.79 -7.89
CA HIS A 436 -10.34 8.48 -6.61
C HIS A 436 -9.06 9.17 -6.18
N CYS A 437 -9.18 10.24 -5.39
CA CYS A 437 -8.07 11.00 -4.83
C CYS A 437 -6.98 11.32 -5.89
N PRO A 438 -7.30 12.09 -6.93
CA PRO A 438 -6.32 12.45 -7.95
C PRO A 438 -5.18 13.27 -7.35
N TYR A 439 -3.95 12.97 -7.77
CA TYR A 439 -2.77 13.75 -7.46
C TYR A 439 -2.00 14.06 -8.75
N LEU A 440 -1.83 15.33 -9.06
CA LEU A 440 -1.17 15.81 -10.26
C LEU A 440 0.28 16.21 -9.96
N HIS A 441 1.20 15.78 -10.82
CA HIS A 441 2.62 16.12 -10.70
C HIS A 441 3.24 16.35 -12.08
N ARG A 442 4.10 17.37 -12.21
CA ARG A 442 4.87 17.63 -13.44
C ARG A 442 6.31 17.18 -13.24
N THR A 443 6.79 16.30 -14.11
CA THR A 443 8.21 15.88 -14.11
C THR A 443 9.11 17.00 -14.64
N PRO A 444 10.41 16.95 -14.39
CA PRO A 444 11.38 17.90 -14.97
C PRO A 444 11.33 17.97 -16.51
N GLU A 445 11.02 16.88 -17.18
CA GLU A 445 10.87 16.77 -18.64
C GLU A 445 9.56 17.37 -19.14
N GLY A 446 8.64 17.73 -18.22
CA GLY A 446 7.36 18.35 -18.52
C GLY A 446 6.21 17.38 -18.75
N ILE A 447 6.39 16.09 -18.46
CA ILE A 447 5.32 15.09 -18.45
C ILE A 447 4.41 15.38 -17.25
N ILE A 448 3.10 15.36 -17.46
CA ILE A 448 2.15 15.45 -16.35
C ILE A 448 1.74 14.04 -15.96
N LEU A 449 1.91 13.71 -14.67
CA LEU A 449 1.48 12.48 -14.04
C LEU A 449 0.21 12.75 -13.25
N MET A 450 -0.72 11.80 -13.27
CA MET A 450 -1.89 11.79 -12.40
C MET A 450 -1.98 10.43 -11.72
N ALA A 451 -1.67 10.38 -10.45
CA ALA A 451 -1.82 9.19 -9.64
C ALA A 451 -3.19 9.18 -8.96
N HIS A 452 -3.75 8.00 -8.75
CA HIS A 452 -5.11 7.84 -8.20
C HIS A 452 -5.34 6.40 -7.72
N ARG A 453 -6.50 6.15 -7.11
CA ARG A 453 -7.02 4.83 -6.80
C ARG A 453 -8.11 4.46 -7.80
N LEU A 454 -8.16 3.25 -8.22
CA LEU A 454 -9.06 2.54 -9.12
C LEU A 454 -8.47 2.33 -10.54
N PRO A 455 -8.49 1.04 -10.99
CA PRO A 455 -9.04 -0.12 -10.27
C PRO A 455 -8.24 -0.52 -9.02
N GLU A 456 -6.98 -0.10 -8.95
CA GLU A 456 -6.01 -0.32 -7.88
C GLU A 456 -5.20 0.97 -7.70
N THR A 457 -4.15 0.99 -6.88
CA THR A 457 -3.23 2.13 -6.84
C THR A 457 -2.56 2.26 -8.20
N SER A 458 -2.85 3.33 -8.91
CA SER A 458 -2.60 3.48 -10.33
C SER A 458 -2.12 4.88 -10.70
N LEU A 459 -1.59 5.04 -11.90
CA LEU A 459 -1.32 6.35 -12.49
C LEU A 459 -1.57 6.36 -14.00
N HIS A 460 -1.81 7.56 -14.53
CA HIS A 460 -1.76 7.90 -15.94
C HIS A 460 -0.73 8.99 -16.17
N TYR A 461 -0.24 9.13 -17.39
CA TYR A 461 0.62 10.26 -17.78
C TYR A 461 0.11 10.94 -19.05
N SER A 462 0.38 12.23 -19.16
CA SER A 462 0.04 13.06 -20.30
C SER A 462 1.30 13.73 -20.86
N LEU A 463 1.47 13.67 -22.18
CA LEU A 463 2.56 14.31 -22.91
C LEU A 463 2.15 15.64 -23.57
N ASP A 464 0.87 16.02 -23.46
CA ASP A 464 0.23 17.11 -24.21
C ASP A 464 -0.63 18.03 -23.33
N GLU A 465 -0.12 18.31 -22.10
CA GLU A 465 -0.75 19.25 -21.17
C GLU A 465 -2.19 18.85 -20.80
N CYS A 466 -2.39 17.60 -20.38
CA CYS A 466 -3.66 17.01 -19.96
C CYS A 466 -4.73 16.89 -21.10
N THR A 467 -4.34 17.00 -22.36
CA THR A 467 -5.28 16.83 -23.48
C THR A 467 -5.62 15.36 -23.70
N THR A 468 -4.61 14.49 -23.64
CA THR A 468 -4.77 13.03 -23.68
C THR A 468 -4.00 12.37 -22.55
N TRP A 469 -4.43 11.16 -22.16
CA TRP A 469 -3.85 10.38 -21.10
C TRP A 469 -3.45 8.99 -21.60
N SER A 470 -2.39 8.43 -21.01
CA SER A 470 -1.95 7.06 -21.27
C SER A 470 -2.99 6.04 -20.84
N GLU A 471 -2.79 4.77 -21.21
CA GLU A 471 -3.41 3.64 -20.53
C GLU A 471 -3.00 3.62 -19.06
N ASN A 472 -3.80 2.89 -18.24
CA ASN A 472 -3.54 2.74 -16.81
C ASN A 472 -2.19 2.08 -16.54
N VAL A 473 -1.39 2.67 -15.67
CA VAL A 473 -0.13 2.10 -15.16
C VAL A 473 -0.35 1.68 -13.71
N LEU A 474 -0.19 0.40 -13.43
CA LEU A 474 -0.29 -0.14 -12.07
C LEU A 474 0.89 0.34 -11.22
N VAL A 475 0.59 0.89 -10.05
CA VAL A 475 1.58 1.22 -9.03
C VAL A 475 1.70 0.09 -8.01
N ASP A 476 0.58 -0.36 -7.47
CA ASP A 476 0.52 -1.45 -6.48
C ASP A 476 -0.89 -2.07 -6.45
N HIS A 477 -0.98 -3.33 -6.06
CA HIS A 477 -2.24 -4.05 -5.87
C HIS A 477 -2.94 -3.74 -4.54
N VAL A 478 -2.34 -2.93 -3.69
CA VAL A 478 -2.97 -2.57 -2.41
C VAL A 478 -4.20 -1.68 -2.61
N GLY A 479 -5.26 -1.92 -1.86
CA GLY A 479 -6.35 -0.97 -1.69
C GLY A 479 -5.86 0.27 -0.94
N GLY A 480 -6.63 1.32 -0.85
CA GLY A 480 -6.25 2.53 -0.12
C GLY A 480 -5.76 3.63 -1.06
N ALA A 481 -4.52 3.64 -1.46
CA ALA A 481 -3.83 4.58 -2.34
C ALA A 481 -3.62 5.99 -1.76
N TYR A 482 -4.45 6.99 -2.10
CA TYR A 482 -4.19 8.41 -1.86
C TYR A 482 -2.73 8.75 -2.19
N PRO A 483 -2.32 8.54 -3.44
CA PRO A 483 -0.93 8.67 -3.82
C PRO A 483 -0.50 10.13 -3.87
N SER A 484 0.77 10.39 -3.53
CA SER A 484 1.43 11.68 -3.68
C SER A 484 2.81 11.48 -4.28
N MET A 485 3.33 12.48 -4.98
CA MET A 485 4.58 12.36 -5.74
C MET A 485 5.51 13.53 -5.51
N VAL A 486 6.82 13.23 -5.51
CA VAL A 486 7.87 14.25 -5.46
C VAL A 486 9.02 13.89 -6.40
N THR A 487 9.58 14.88 -7.08
CA THR A 487 10.79 14.70 -7.90
C THR A 487 12.02 14.57 -7.01
N LEU A 488 12.83 13.52 -7.23
CA LEU A 488 14.10 13.28 -6.56
C LEU A 488 15.24 14.06 -7.22
N LYS A 489 16.42 14.14 -6.57
CA LYS A 489 17.57 14.90 -7.08
C LYS A 489 18.11 14.40 -8.41
N ASP A 490 17.95 13.12 -8.70
CA ASP A 490 18.37 12.50 -9.97
C ASP A 490 17.34 12.60 -11.09
N GLY A 491 16.21 13.27 -10.84
CA GLY A 491 15.10 13.44 -11.80
C GLY A 491 14.06 12.33 -11.74
N SER A 492 14.31 11.22 -11.05
CA SER A 492 13.29 10.20 -10.83
C SER A 492 12.17 10.71 -9.90
N ILE A 493 11.08 9.99 -9.85
CA ILE A 493 9.90 10.35 -9.05
C ILE A 493 9.75 9.34 -7.91
N LEU A 494 9.59 9.83 -6.69
CA LEU A 494 9.11 9.06 -5.56
C LEU A 494 7.59 9.21 -5.47
N ILE A 495 6.88 8.09 -5.41
CA ILE A 495 5.45 8.05 -5.12
C ILE A 495 5.24 7.41 -3.76
N VAL A 496 4.48 8.07 -2.89
CA VAL A 496 4.03 7.53 -1.62
C VAL A 496 2.53 7.24 -1.69
N TYR A 497 2.08 6.20 -1.02
CA TYR A 497 0.68 5.78 -0.97
C TYR A 497 0.47 4.91 0.27
N TYR A 498 -0.79 4.64 0.65
CA TYR A 498 -1.06 3.77 1.78
C TYR A 498 -1.73 2.45 1.37
N GLU A 499 -1.53 1.44 2.18
CA GLU A 499 -2.19 0.15 2.10
C GLU A 499 -3.41 0.15 3.02
N GLU A 500 -4.60 -0.12 2.46
CA GLU A 500 -5.84 -0.22 3.24
C GLU A 500 -5.92 -1.57 3.95
N GLY A 501 -6.46 -1.60 5.17
CA GLY A 501 -6.77 -2.82 5.90
C GLY A 501 -6.18 -2.89 7.30
N ALA A 502 -6.22 -4.06 7.90
CA ALA A 502 -5.63 -4.30 9.21
C ALA A 502 -4.11 -4.27 9.14
N GLY A 503 -3.48 -3.34 9.86
CA GLY A 503 -2.05 -3.08 9.78
C GLY A 503 -1.70 -2.21 8.57
N SER A 504 -2.58 -1.28 8.25
CA SER A 504 -2.38 -0.23 7.25
C SER A 504 -1.00 0.42 7.39
N SER A 505 -0.32 0.65 6.28
CA SER A 505 1.03 1.20 6.25
C SER A 505 1.20 2.22 5.13
N ILE A 506 2.16 3.13 5.29
CA ILE A 506 2.59 4.03 4.23
C ILE A 506 3.75 3.41 3.48
N ARG A 507 3.63 3.30 2.16
CA ARG A 507 4.65 2.76 1.25
C ARG A 507 5.21 3.84 0.35
N ALA A 508 6.41 3.60 -0.17
CA ALA A 508 7.04 4.42 -1.19
C ALA A 508 7.66 3.56 -2.29
N LYS A 509 7.48 3.95 -3.54
CA LYS A 509 8.13 3.38 -4.74
C LYS A 509 8.82 4.47 -5.53
N ARG A 510 9.74 4.09 -6.40
CA ARG A 510 10.50 5.01 -7.24
C ARG A 510 10.39 4.62 -8.71
N PHE A 511 10.30 5.62 -9.59
CA PHE A 511 10.21 5.38 -11.03
C PHE A 511 10.75 6.55 -11.86
N VAL A 512 10.95 6.30 -13.14
CA VAL A 512 11.18 7.32 -14.16
C VAL A 512 10.01 7.31 -15.14
N ALA A 513 9.49 8.47 -15.46
CA ALA A 513 8.50 8.64 -16.52
C ALA A 513 9.16 9.22 -17.77
N THR A 514 8.91 8.58 -18.91
CA THR A 514 9.41 9.01 -20.22
C THR A 514 8.27 9.09 -21.24
N SER A 515 8.53 9.55 -22.44
CA SER A 515 7.55 9.49 -23.53
C SER A 515 7.19 8.06 -23.98
N GLN A 516 7.93 7.06 -23.52
CA GLN A 516 7.72 5.64 -23.83
C GLN A 516 6.94 4.91 -22.70
N GLY A 517 6.77 5.54 -21.55
CA GLY A 517 6.09 4.94 -20.41
C GLY A 517 6.79 5.18 -19.07
N VAL A 518 6.41 4.37 -18.11
CA VAL A 518 6.93 4.38 -16.74
C VAL A 518 7.85 3.18 -16.54
N GLU A 519 9.03 3.42 -15.99
CA GLU A 519 10.00 2.39 -15.59
C GLU A 519 10.19 2.43 -14.08
N TRP A 520 9.84 1.34 -13.39
CA TRP A 520 10.02 1.20 -11.96
C TRP A 520 11.47 0.98 -11.61
N LEU A 521 11.97 1.68 -10.60
CA LEU A 521 13.35 1.60 -10.14
C LEU A 521 13.42 0.96 -8.74
N PRO A 522 14.47 0.18 -8.43
CA PRO A 522 14.67 -0.31 -7.08
C PRO A 522 14.91 0.84 -6.10
N MET A 523 14.46 0.65 -4.85
CA MET A 523 14.64 1.63 -3.77
C MET A 523 16.08 1.66 -3.24
N GLU A 524 16.81 0.56 -3.36
CA GLU A 524 18.24 0.50 -3.04
C GLU A 524 19.08 0.51 -4.33
N GLU A 525 20.12 1.35 -4.37
CA GLU A 525 21.15 1.22 -5.39
C GLU A 525 22.00 -0.01 -5.06
N LYS A 526 22.29 -0.86 -6.06
CA LYS A 526 23.31 -1.89 -5.89
C LYS A 526 24.63 -1.21 -5.51
N PRO A 527 25.30 -1.65 -4.44
CA PRO A 527 26.63 -1.12 -4.07
C PRO A 527 27.66 -1.31 -5.16
#